data_2156abcbd0d91839939ffd56e05b4a3c
#
_entry.id   2156abcbd0d91839939ffd56e05b4a3c
#
_cell.length_a   1.000
_cell.length_b   1.000
_cell.length_c   1.000
_cell.angle_alpha   90.00
_cell.angle_beta   90.00
_cell.angle_gamma   90.00
#
_symmetry.space_group_name_H-M   'P 1'
#
loop_
_entity.id
_entity.type
_entity.pdbx_description
1 polymer ?
#
loop_
_entity_poly.entity_id
_entity_poly.type
_entity_poly.pdbx_seq_one_letter_code
_entity_poly.pdbx_strand_id
1 'polypeptide(L)'
;MGELLIGCSGWNYGDTPDKGGWVGIFYPDNDSKRLRFYSQFFNTAEMDSIFYEKFYSSMTKGTFIGMNRATPEKFQFSVKVPETITHNKRLDINKSAMTDFEEFLDKISPLKTSNKLGAILIQLPPSFTVNDFRNIEGFLERLPSGYNYAVEFRHPSWKTEGPWDMLKHYNIASVMTDSPAKENLQFLSDVTVTTADH
;
A
#
# COMPACT_ATOMS: atom_id res chain seq x y z
N MET A 1 19.38 13.46 3.17
CA MET A 1 19.65 12.00 3.27
C MET A 1 18.28 11.34 3.49
N GLY A 2 17.87 10.38 2.65
CA GLY A 2 16.60 9.69 2.82
C GLY A 2 16.58 8.82 4.08
N GLU A 3 15.42 8.64 4.70
CA GLU A 3 15.23 7.73 5.83
C GLU A 3 14.89 6.34 5.31
N LEU A 4 15.55 5.30 5.86
CA LEU A 4 15.24 3.91 5.54
C LEU A 4 14.16 3.40 6.50
N LEU A 5 13.03 2.97 5.95
CA LEU A 5 11.94 2.33 6.69
C LEU A 5 11.95 0.82 6.41
N ILE A 6 11.96 0.02 7.47
CA ILE A 6 11.95 -1.44 7.39
C ILE A 6 10.73 -1.99 8.13
N GLY A 7 9.97 -2.86 7.48
CA GLY A 7 8.75 -3.45 8.03
C GLY A 7 8.22 -4.59 7.18
N CYS A 8 7.04 -5.09 7.54
CA CYS A 8 6.36 -6.18 6.87
C CYS A 8 5.01 -5.73 6.30
N SER A 9 4.49 -6.49 5.35
CA SER A 9 3.10 -6.39 4.91
C SER A 9 2.21 -7.07 5.96
N GLY A 10 1.63 -6.25 6.84
CA GLY A 10 0.86 -6.67 7.99
C GLY A 10 1.69 -6.96 9.26
N TRP A 11 0.98 -7.05 10.38
CA TRP A 11 1.54 -7.34 11.72
C TRP A 11 0.63 -8.26 12.56
N ASN A 12 -0.57 -8.57 12.08
CA ASN A 12 -1.58 -9.27 12.91
C ASN A 12 -1.62 -10.77 12.65
N TYR A 13 -0.47 -11.40 12.65
CA TYR A 13 -0.31 -12.85 12.47
C TYR A 13 -0.41 -13.59 13.80
N GLY A 14 -1.65 -13.86 14.22
CA GLY A 14 -2.00 -14.33 15.58
C GLY A 14 -1.96 -15.82 15.83
N ASP A 15 -1.63 -16.61 14.82
CA ASP A 15 -1.53 -18.06 14.98
C ASP A 15 -0.10 -18.49 15.30
N THR A 16 0.07 -19.78 15.63
CA THR A 16 1.36 -20.45 15.76
C THR A 16 2.01 -20.63 14.38
N PRO A 17 3.33 -20.86 14.31
CA PRO A 17 4.09 -20.95 13.04
C PRO A 17 3.61 -22.04 12.08
N ASP A 18 3.15 -23.18 12.61
CA ASP A 18 2.57 -24.28 11.84
C ASP A 18 1.28 -23.87 11.09
N LYS A 19 0.63 -22.79 11.50
CA LYS A 19 -0.53 -22.17 10.86
C LYS A 19 -0.22 -20.86 10.17
N GLY A 20 1.08 -20.54 9.96
CA GLY A 20 1.53 -19.31 9.32
C GLY A 20 1.49 -18.06 10.21
N GLY A 21 1.33 -18.24 11.52
CA GLY A 21 1.36 -17.14 12.50
C GLY A 21 2.74 -16.89 13.09
N TRP A 22 2.82 -15.89 13.97
CA TRP A 22 4.08 -15.44 14.57
C TRP A 22 4.13 -15.63 16.09
N VAL A 23 3.11 -16.24 16.70
CA VAL A 23 3.08 -16.51 18.13
C VAL A 23 4.08 -17.62 18.50
N GLY A 24 4.94 -17.36 19.48
CA GLY A 24 6.00 -18.26 19.90
C GLY A 24 7.32 -18.10 19.10
N ILE A 25 7.32 -17.31 18.00
CA ILE A 25 8.57 -16.92 17.29
C ILE A 25 8.83 -15.42 17.48
N PHE A 26 7.88 -14.57 17.08
CA PHE A 26 8.01 -13.12 17.20
C PHE A 26 7.18 -12.57 18.35
N TYR A 27 5.88 -12.92 18.42
CA TYR A 27 5.03 -12.56 19.55
C TYR A 27 5.19 -13.56 20.69
N PRO A 28 5.39 -13.08 21.94
CA PRO A 28 5.55 -13.98 23.10
C PRO A 28 4.34 -14.89 23.31
N ASP A 29 3.13 -14.34 23.13
CA ASP A 29 1.86 -15.01 23.41
C ASP A 29 0.71 -14.43 22.55
N ASN A 30 -0.48 -15.02 22.68
CA ASN A 30 -1.69 -14.60 21.99
C ASN A 30 -2.28 -13.28 22.54
N ASP A 31 -1.96 -12.92 23.77
CA ASP A 31 -2.48 -11.72 24.45
C ASP A 31 -1.66 -10.46 24.13
N SER A 32 -0.54 -10.63 23.41
CA SER A 32 0.32 -9.55 22.99
C SER A 32 -0.44 -8.50 22.19
N LYS A 33 -0.30 -7.25 22.58
CA LYS A 33 -0.78 -6.08 21.78
C LYS A 33 0.09 -5.93 20.55
N ARG A 34 -0.19 -6.73 19.50
CA ARG A 34 0.67 -7.01 18.36
C ARG A 34 1.25 -5.78 17.67
N LEU A 35 0.44 -4.77 17.35
CA LEU A 35 0.94 -3.54 16.72
C LEU A 35 1.93 -2.80 17.63
N ARG A 36 1.62 -2.69 18.92
CA ARG A 36 2.51 -2.06 19.89
C ARG A 36 3.81 -2.83 20.06
N PHE A 37 3.76 -4.15 20.07
CA PHE A 37 4.95 -5.00 20.15
C PHE A 37 5.77 -4.90 18.87
N TYR A 38 5.14 -5.04 17.70
CA TYR A 38 5.75 -4.93 16.39
C TYR A 38 6.52 -3.60 16.21
N SER A 39 5.91 -2.50 16.61
CA SER A 39 6.48 -1.16 16.47
C SER A 39 7.67 -0.86 17.38
N GLN A 40 8.08 -1.79 18.25
CA GLN A 40 9.34 -1.72 18.99
C GLN A 40 10.55 -2.20 18.17
N PHE A 41 10.31 -2.98 17.11
CA PHE A 41 11.35 -3.60 16.28
C PHE A 41 11.40 -3.02 14.86
N PHE A 42 10.27 -2.58 14.34
CA PHE A 42 10.11 -2.03 13.00
C PHE A 42 9.61 -0.59 13.05
N ASN A 43 10.00 0.21 12.07
CA ASN A 43 9.60 1.62 11.97
C ASN A 43 8.50 1.88 10.94
N THR A 44 8.06 0.85 10.20
CA THR A 44 6.94 0.91 9.27
C THR A 44 6.16 -0.40 9.22
N ALA A 45 4.92 -0.34 8.74
CA ALA A 45 4.14 -1.51 8.34
C ALA A 45 3.25 -1.15 7.16
N GLU A 46 3.09 -2.09 6.21
CA GLU A 46 2.08 -2.01 5.19
C GLU A 46 0.73 -2.52 5.73
N MET A 47 -0.32 -1.76 5.50
CA MET A 47 -1.69 -2.15 5.83
C MET A 47 -2.34 -2.84 4.63
N ASP A 48 -2.09 -4.14 4.49
CA ASP A 48 -2.66 -4.98 3.42
C ASP A 48 -4.11 -5.37 3.68
N SER A 49 -4.51 -5.52 4.94
CA SER A 49 -5.88 -5.93 5.32
C SER A 49 -6.96 -4.96 4.83
N ILE A 50 -6.65 -3.67 4.73
CA ILE A 50 -7.57 -2.64 4.20
C ILE A 50 -7.89 -2.85 2.71
N PHE A 51 -7.08 -3.60 1.99
CA PHE A 51 -7.30 -3.97 0.60
C PHE A 51 -8.60 -4.76 0.42
N TYR A 52 -8.87 -5.71 1.32
CA TYR A 52 -10.03 -6.60 1.23
C TYR A 52 -11.30 -5.92 1.73
N GLU A 53 -12.33 -5.85 0.88
CA GLU A 53 -13.62 -5.22 1.22
C GLU A 53 -14.22 -5.75 2.54
N LYS A 54 -14.06 -7.04 2.79
CA LYS A 54 -14.50 -7.70 4.03
C LYS A 54 -13.98 -7.00 5.30
N PHE A 55 -12.75 -6.50 5.27
CA PHE A 55 -12.15 -5.81 6.42
C PHE A 55 -12.32 -4.30 6.31
N TYR A 56 -12.17 -3.75 5.10
CA TYR A 56 -12.26 -2.32 4.84
C TYR A 56 -13.62 -1.73 5.24
N SER A 57 -14.72 -2.42 4.93
CA SER A 57 -16.07 -1.97 5.26
C SER A 57 -16.29 -1.77 6.76
N SER A 58 -15.64 -2.57 7.60
CA SER A 58 -15.72 -2.46 9.06
C SER A 58 -14.78 -1.43 9.68
N MET A 59 -13.77 -0.95 8.94
CA MET A 59 -12.82 0.05 9.44
C MET A 59 -13.45 1.44 9.48
N THR A 60 -13.15 2.17 10.55
CA THR A 60 -13.60 3.55 10.76
C THR A 60 -12.41 4.46 11.05
N LYS A 61 -12.60 5.78 11.06
CA LYS A 61 -11.56 6.71 11.56
C LYS A 61 -11.04 6.33 12.95
N GLY A 62 -11.91 5.79 13.81
CA GLY A 62 -11.53 5.29 15.12
C GLY A 62 -10.49 4.18 15.09
N THR A 63 -10.54 3.31 14.08
CA THR A 63 -9.53 2.25 13.85
C THR A 63 -8.14 2.88 13.67
N PHE A 64 -8.03 3.88 12.81
CA PHE A 64 -6.75 4.55 12.51
C PHE A 64 -6.26 5.43 13.67
N ILE A 65 -7.16 6.04 14.43
CA ILE A 65 -6.82 6.72 15.69
C ILE A 65 -6.24 5.73 16.69
N GLY A 66 -6.83 4.53 16.81
CA GLY A 66 -6.31 3.45 17.65
C GLY A 66 -4.89 3.01 17.24
N MET A 67 -4.67 2.82 15.96
CA MET A 67 -3.35 2.47 15.41
C MET A 67 -2.31 3.56 15.67
N ASN A 68 -2.69 4.82 15.47
CA ASN A 68 -1.84 5.96 15.77
C ASN A 68 -1.37 5.98 17.24
N ARG A 69 -2.28 5.72 18.18
CA ARG A 69 -1.97 5.66 19.62
C ARG A 69 -1.14 4.44 20.02
N ALA A 70 -1.19 3.38 19.23
CA ALA A 70 -0.49 2.13 19.52
C ALA A 70 0.98 2.13 19.07
N THR A 71 1.42 3.11 18.29
CA THR A 71 2.75 3.16 17.67
C THR A 71 3.54 4.40 18.11
N PRO A 72 4.89 4.36 18.10
CA PRO A 72 5.74 5.51 18.36
C PRO A 72 5.48 6.67 17.37
N GLU A 73 5.88 7.88 17.74
CA GLU A 73 5.63 9.10 16.96
C GLU A 73 6.16 9.01 15.51
N LYS A 74 7.35 8.45 15.32
CA LYS A 74 8.02 8.34 14.02
C LYS A 74 7.58 7.11 13.19
N PHE A 75 6.69 6.27 13.72
CA PHE A 75 6.23 5.09 12.99
C PHE A 75 5.40 5.49 11.78
N GLN A 76 5.67 4.88 10.62
CA GLN A 76 4.98 5.17 9.36
C GLN A 76 4.13 3.99 8.91
N PHE A 77 2.97 4.29 8.35
CA PHE A 77 2.12 3.28 7.71
C PHE A 77 2.12 3.49 6.20
N SER A 78 2.38 2.45 5.44
CA SER A 78 1.99 2.36 4.04
C SER A 78 0.60 1.76 3.96
N VAL A 79 -0.31 2.38 3.22
CA VAL A 79 -1.72 1.98 3.19
C VAL A 79 -2.11 1.57 1.79
N LYS A 80 -2.53 0.32 1.63
CA LYS A 80 -2.93 -0.23 0.34
C LYS A 80 -4.33 0.25 -0.03
N VAL A 81 -4.49 0.69 -1.27
CA VAL A 81 -5.80 1.11 -1.80
C VAL A 81 -6.73 -0.10 -1.91
N PRO A 82 -8.02 0.01 -1.50
CA PRO A 82 -8.98 -1.08 -1.54
C PRO A 82 -9.14 -1.74 -2.92
N GLU A 83 -9.41 -3.06 -2.92
CA GLU A 83 -9.63 -3.85 -4.14
C GLU A 83 -10.79 -3.34 -5.00
N THR A 84 -11.81 -2.75 -4.37
CA THR A 84 -12.94 -2.14 -5.06
C THR A 84 -12.48 -1.10 -6.08
N ILE A 85 -11.46 -0.29 -5.73
CA ILE A 85 -10.93 0.78 -6.58
C ILE A 85 -9.98 0.21 -7.63
N THR A 86 -9.00 -0.57 -7.19
CA THR A 86 -7.88 -1.01 -8.05
C THR A 86 -8.23 -2.22 -8.90
N HIS A 87 -8.96 -3.20 -8.34
CA HIS A 87 -9.25 -4.49 -8.98
C HIS A 87 -10.62 -4.51 -9.64
N ASN A 88 -11.69 -4.12 -8.91
CA ASN A 88 -13.05 -4.21 -9.41
C ASN A 88 -13.38 -3.08 -10.38
N LYS A 89 -13.13 -1.82 -10.00
CA LYS A 89 -13.34 -0.65 -10.86
C LYS A 89 -12.17 -0.37 -11.81
N ARG A 90 -11.01 -1.00 -11.60
CA ARG A 90 -9.81 -0.89 -12.45
C ARG A 90 -9.39 0.57 -12.67
N LEU A 91 -9.42 1.39 -11.61
CA LEU A 91 -9.12 2.84 -11.64
C LEU A 91 -9.98 3.62 -12.64
N ASP A 92 -11.08 3.06 -13.13
CA ASP A 92 -11.94 3.71 -14.11
C ASP A 92 -12.76 4.83 -13.43
N ILE A 93 -12.45 6.07 -13.77
CA ILE A 93 -13.12 7.26 -13.24
C ILE A 93 -14.63 7.30 -13.58
N ASN A 94 -15.02 6.69 -14.71
CA ASN A 94 -16.43 6.60 -15.10
C ASN A 94 -17.20 5.59 -14.24
N LYS A 95 -16.51 4.74 -13.48
CA LYS A 95 -17.09 3.81 -12.50
C LYS A 95 -17.00 4.36 -11.06
N SER A 96 -16.88 5.67 -10.90
CA SER A 96 -16.76 6.32 -9.59
C SER A 96 -15.54 5.87 -8.76
N ALA A 97 -14.44 5.47 -9.41
CA ALA A 97 -13.23 5.07 -8.70
C ALA A 97 -12.64 6.21 -7.87
N MET A 98 -12.76 7.47 -8.34
CA MET A 98 -12.29 8.63 -7.59
C MET A 98 -13.15 8.93 -6.37
N THR A 99 -14.48 8.80 -6.46
CA THR A 99 -15.37 8.98 -5.31
C THR A 99 -15.03 8.01 -4.18
N ASP A 100 -14.86 6.71 -4.52
CA ASP A 100 -14.45 5.71 -3.52
C ASP A 100 -13.05 6.01 -2.96
N PHE A 101 -12.16 6.56 -3.78
CA PHE A 101 -10.82 6.94 -3.35
C PHE A 101 -10.83 8.14 -2.38
N GLU A 102 -11.68 9.12 -2.61
CA GLU A 102 -11.88 10.25 -1.70
C GLU A 102 -12.46 9.78 -0.35
N GLU A 103 -13.42 8.85 -0.35
CA GLU A 103 -13.94 8.22 0.86
C GLU A 103 -12.85 7.43 1.60
N PHE A 104 -11.99 6.72 0.86
CA PHE A 104 -10.84 6.03 1.44
C PHE A 104 -9.87 7.03 2.09
N LEU A 105 -9.52 8.12 1.44
CA LEU A 105 -8.65 9.17 1.99
C LEU A 105 -9.24 9.79 3.26
N ASP A 106 -10.56 10.07 3.26
CA ASP A 106 -11.23 10.58 4.44
C ASP A 106 -11.15 9.59 5.61
N LYS A 107 -11.34 8.30 5.34
CA LYS A 107 -11.28 7.24 6.35
C LYS A 107 -9.89 7.12 7.00
N ILE A 108 -8.79 7.20 6.21
CA ILE A 108 -7.41 7.12 6.69
C ILE A 108 -6.83 8.46 7.19
N SER A 109 -7.60 9.56 7.09
CA SER A 109 -7.16 10.91 7.45
C SER A 109 -6.51 11.05 8.83
N PRO A 110 -6.87 10.27 9.89
CA PRO A 110 -6.16 10.33 11.16
C PRO A 110 -4.67 9.99 11.08
N LEU A 111 -4.25 9.11 10.17
CA LEU A 111 -2.83 8.81 9.95
C LEU A 111 -2.10 10.00 9.31
N LYS A 112 -2.76 10.67 8.37
CA LYS A 112 -2.24 11.90 7.74
C LYS A 112 -2.08 13.01 8.76
N THR A 113 -3.11 13.27 9.55
CA THR A 113 -3.13 14.34 10.56
C THR A 113 -2.06 14.12 11.65
N SER A 114 -1.74 12.87 11.95
CA SER A 114 -0.70 12.53 12.93
C SER A 114 0.70 12.38 12.34
N ASN A 115 0.87 12.67 11.05
CA ASN A 115 2.14 12.54 10.33
C ASN A 115 2.68 11.10 10.29
N LYS A 116 1.78 10.12 10.30
CA LYS A 116 2.11 8.68 10.26
C LYS A 116 1.69 7.97 8.98
N LEU A 117 1.18 8.70 7.99
CA LEU A 117 0.90 8.18 6.66
C LEU A 117 2.16 8.34 5.80
N GLY A 118 2.90 7.26 5.60
CA GLY A 118 4.14 7.23 4.81
C GLY A 118 3.83 7.22 3.31
N ALA A 119 3.09 6.21 2.85
CA ALA A 119 2.73 6.08 1.44
C ALA A 119 1.32 5.49 1.25
N ILE A 120 0.70 5.81 0.12
CA ILE A 120 -0.53 5.18 -0.37
C ILE A 120 -0.15 4.28 -1.55
N LEU A 121 -0.34 2.97 -1.39
CA LEU A 121 0.02 1.95 -2.38
C LEU A 121 -1.14 1.63 -3.30
N ILE A 122 -1.01 1.96 -4.57
CA ILE A 122 -1.90 1.59 -5.66
C ILE A 122 -1.34 0.32 -6.31
N GLN A 123 -1.68 -0.86 -5.77
CA GLN A 123 -1.29 -2.13 -6.35
C GLN A 123 -2.31 -2.57 -7.39
N LEU A 124 -1.85 -2.84 -8.61
CA LEU A 124 -2.70 -3.24 -9.73
C LEU A 124 -2.81 -4.77 -9.82
N PRO A 125 -3.97 -5.32 -10.26
CA PRO A 125 -4.10 -6.76 -10.46
C PRO A 125 -3.21 -7.27 -11.61
N PRO A 126 -2.80 -8.55 -11.60
CA PRO A 126 -2.05 -9.14 -12.71
C PRO A 126 -2.76 -9.05 -14.07
N SER A 127 -4.08 -8.89 -14.08
CA SER A 127 -4.87 -8.70 -15.30
C SER A 127 -4.90 -7.25 -15.82
N PHE A 128 -4.34 -6.29 -15.07
CA PHE A 128 -4.28 -4.88 -15.46
C PHE A 128 -3.05 -4.67 -16.36
N THR A 129 -3.31 -4.49 -17.64
CA THR A 129 -2.29 -4.45 -18.68
C THR A 129 -2.10 -3.05 -19.23
N VAL A 130 -1.12 -2.85 -20.10
CA VAL A 130 -0.90 -1.56 -20.80
C VAL A 130 -2.12 -1.09 -21.59
N ASN A 131 -3.06 -1.98 -21.93
CA ASN A 131 -4.33 -1.58 -22.55
C ASN A 131 -5.21 -0.74 -21.62
N ASP A 132 -4.97 -0.79 -20.31
CA ASP A 132 -5.65 0.01 -19.29
C ASP A 132 -4.94 1.36 -19.03
N PHE A 133 -3.97 1.73 -19.87
CA PHE A 133 -3.15 2.93 -19.66
C PHE A 133 -4.00 4.19 -19.42
N ARG A 134 -5.07 4.37 -20.18
CA ARG A 134 -5.97 5.53 -20.02
C ARG A 134 -6.69 5.56 -18.67
N ASN A 135 -6.99 4.39 -18.11
CA ASN A 135 -7.64 4.33 -16.79
C ASN A 135 -6.68 4.80 -15.70
N ILE A 136 -5.45 4.27 -15.69
CA ILE A 136 -4.48 4.69 -14.68
C ILE A 136 -4.08 6.15 -14.87
N GLU A 137 -3.78 6.60 -16.08
CA GLU A 137 -3.42 7.99 -16.36
C GLU A 137 -4.51 8.96 -15.88
N GLY A 138 -5.78 8.71 -16.28
CA GLY A 138 -6.91 9.53 -15.87
C GLY A 138 -7.18 9.52 -14.36
N PHE A 139 -6.82 8.44 -13.66
CA PHE A 139 -6.90 8.34 -12.20
C PHE A 139 -5.76 9.13 -11.53
N LEU A 140 -4.51 8.93 -11.99
CA LEU A 140 -3.35 9.61 -11.42
C LEU A 140 -3.41 11.13 -11.58
N GLU A 141 -3.91 11.62 -12.72
CA GLU A 141 -4.14 13.05 -12.98
C GLU A 141 -5.03 13.73 -11.93
N ARG A 142 -5.94 12.96 -11.31
CA ARG A 142 -6.93 13.46 -10.34
C ARG A 142 -6.55 13.22 -8.89
N LEU A 143 -5.39 12.63 -8.62
CA LEU A 143 -4.96 12.37 -7.25
C LEU A 143 -4.78 13.68 -6.47
N PRO A 144 -5.33 13.80 -5.25
CA PRO A 144 -5.12 14.96 -4.41
C PRO A 144 -3.64 15.16 -4.06
N SER A 145 -3.18 16.39 -4.09
CA SER A 145 -1.81 16.74 -3.69
C SER A 145 -1.55 16.53 -2.20
N GLY A 146 -0.28 16.48 -1.82
CA GLY A 146 0.15 16.39 -0.43
C GLY A 146 0.10 14.98 0.17
N TYR A 147 0.06 13.95 -0.65
CA TYR A 147 0.25 12.55 -0.28
C TYR A 147 1.41 11.96 -1.07
N ASN A 148 2.08 10.98 -0.48
CA ASN A 148 3.08 10.18 -1.18
C ASN A 148 2.36 8.97 -1.79
N TYR A 149 2.40 8.85 -3.11
CA TYR A 149 1.77 7.74 -3.83
C TYR A 149 2.83 6.80 -4.39
N ALA A 150 2.51 5.51 -4.37
CA ALA A 150 3.32 4.47 -5.00
C ALA A 150 2.43 3.57 -5.86
N VAL A 151 2.91 3.19 -7.05
CA VAL A 151 2.22 2.28 -7.96
C VAL A 151 3.02 1.00 -8.09
N GLU A 152 2.35 -0.13 -7.90
CA GLU A 152 2.90 -1.47 -8.15
C GLU A 152 2.23 -2.09 -9.37
N PHE A 153 3.01 -2.21 -10.45
CA PHE A 153 2.61 -2.94 -11.64
C PHE A 153 2.87 -4.44 -11.45
N ARG A 154 1.94 -5.27 -11.91
CA ARG A 154 1.99 -6.73 -11.76
C ARG A 154 1.84 -7.49 -13.09
N HIS A 155 1.92 -6.81 -14.23
CA HIS A 155 1.86 -7.44 -15.55
C HIS A 155 3.06 -7.04 -16.40
N PRO A 156 3.71 -7.99 -17.13
CA PRO A 156 4.91 -7.70 -17.93
C PRO A 156 4.74 -6.64 -19.03
N SER A 157 3.51 -6.42 -19.52
CA SER A 157 3.24 -5.39 -20.53
C SER A 157 3.60 -3.97 -20.10
N TRP A 158 3.77 -3.73 -18.80
CA TRP A 158 4.17 -2.44 -18.24
C TRP A 158 5.67 -2.16 -18.33
N LYS A 159 6.47 -3.14 -18.75
CA LYS A 159 7.93 -2.99 -18.91
C LYS A 159 8.27 -2.21 -20.20
N THR A 160 7.79 -0.98 -20.27
CA THR A 160 8.05 -0.03 -21.36
C THR A 160 8.34 1.36 -20.78
N GLU A 161 8.85 2.30 -21.58
CA GLU A 161 9.23 3.64 -21.10
C GLU A 161 8.01 4.48 -20.69
N GLY A 162 6.91 4.40 -21.43
CA GLY A 162 5.72 5.24 -21.21
C GLY A 162 5.16 5.23 -19.79
N PRO A 163 4.99 4.07 -19.13
CA PRO A 163 4.56 4.02 -17.73
C PRO A 163 5.51 4.73 -16.75
N TRP A 164 6.80 4.64 -16.97
CA TRP A 164 7.79 5.30 -16.11
C TRP A 164 7.76 6.82 -16.28
N ASP A 165 7.59 7.29 -17.51
CA ASP A 165 7.46 8.72 -17.81
C ASP A 165 6.17 9.30 -17.21
N MET A 166 5.06 8.54 -17.26
CA MET A 166 3.81 8.90 -16.58
C MET A 166 4.00 9.03 -15.08
N LEU A 167 4.63 8.04 -14.42
CA LEU A 167 4.87 8.10 -12.97
C LEU A 167 5.77 9.28 -12.60
N LYS A 168 6.83 9.56 -13.38
CA LYS A 168 7.71 10.74 -13.20
C LYS A 168 6.94 12.03 -13.34
N HIS A 169 6.06 12.13 -14.35
CA HIS A 169 5.26 13.33 -14.60
C HIS A 169 4.37 13.68 -13.40
N TYR A 170 3.79 12.69 -12.75
CA TYR A 170 2.93 12.88 -11.57
C TYR A 170 3.68 12.79 -10.23
N ASN A 171 4.99 12.64 -10.23
CA ASN A 171 5.81 12.45 -9.01
C ASN A 171 5.31 11.29 -8.14
N ILE A 172 5.10 10.13 -8.77
CA ILE A 172 4.60 8.91 -8.12
C ILE A 172 5.68 7.84 -8.09
N ALA A 173 5.92 7.26 -6.94
CA ALA A 173 6.94 6.23 -6.76
C ALA A 173 6.56 4.93 -7.49
N SER A 174 7.54 4.31 -8.16
CA SER A 174 7.41 2.95 -8.67
C SER A 174 7.83 1.95 -7.60
N VAL A 175 6.97 0.96 -7.32
CA VAL A 175 7.32 -0.14 -6.42
C VAL A 175 8.21 -1.14 -7.16
N MET A 176 9.37 -1.44 -6.59
CA MET A 176 10.22 -2.53 -7.02
C MET A 176 9.86 -3.79 -6.24
N THR A 177 9.61 -4.89 -6.97
CA THR A 177 9.27 -6.17 -6.37
C THR A 177 10.32 -7.21 -6.69
N ASP A 178 10.73 -7.97 -5.67
CA ASP A 178 11.49 -9.21 -5.83
C ASP A 178 10.59 -10.35 -5.33
N SER A 179 10.20 -11.22 -6.24
CA SER A 179 9.27 -12.31 -5.95
C SER A 179 9.75 -13.63 -6.59
N PRO A 180 9.34 -14.79 -6.04
CA PRO A 180 9.67 -16.09 -6.64
C PRO A 180 9.29 -16.16 -8.12
N ALA A 181 10.12 -16.81 -8.95
CA ALA A 181 9.92 -16.95 -10.40
C ALA A 181 8.53 -17.45 -10.81
N LYS A 182 7.86 -18.18 -9.91
CA LYS A 182 6.51 -18.74 -10.15
C LYS A 182 5.41 -17.67 -10.24
N GLU A 183 5.64 -16.46 -9.73
CA GLU A 183 4.62 -15.41 -9.65
C GLU A 183 4.66 -14.42 -10.82
N ASN A 184 5.56 -14.61 -11.79
CA ASN A 184 5.74 -13.73 -12.95
C ASN A 184 5.93 -12.21 -12.62
N LEU A 185 6.38 -11.91 -11.40
CA LEU A 185 6.55 -10.54 -10.93
C LEU A 185 8.01 -10.05 -10.99
N GLN A 186 8.95 -10.91 -11.40
CA GLN A 186 10.39 -10.62 -11.41
C GLN A 186 10.81 -9.55 -12.43
N PHE A 187 9.94 -9.21 -13.37
CA PHE A 187 10.31 -8.27 -14.44
C PHE A 187 10.64 -6.87 -13.93
N LEU A 188 10.22 -6.51 -12.73
CA LEU A 188 10.51 -5.20 -12.11
C LEU A 188 11.78 -5.21 -11.26
N SER A 189 12.30 -6.37 -10.84
CA SER A 189 13.56 -6.45 -10.11
C SER A 189 14.78 -6.05 -10.95
N ASP A 190 14.66 -6.16 -12.29
CA ASP A 190 15.71 -5.77 -13.22
C ASP A 190 15.68 -4.27 -13.59
N VAL A 191 14.69 -3.53 -13.11
CA VAL A 191 14.48 -2.13 -13.49
C VAL A 191 14.63 -1.23 -12.27
N THR A 192 15.76 -0.53 -12.19
CA THR A 192 15.93 0.54 -11.21
C THR A 192 15.50 1.86 -11.84
N VAL A 193 14.28 2.31 -11.52
CA VAL A 193 13.74 3.58 -12.02
C VAL A 193 13.32 4.45 -10.84
N THR A 194 13.94 5.61 -10.73
CA THR A 194 13.47 6.66 -9.81
C THR A 194 12.39 7.47 -10.52
N THR A 195 11.17 7.43 -9.99
CA THR A 195 10.00 8.12 -10.59
C THR A 195 9.43 9.21 -9.68
N ALA A 196 9.87 9.27 -8.44
CA ALA A 196 9.46 10.29 -7.47
C ALA A 196 10.63 10.70 -6.58
N ASP A 197 10.48 11.80 -5.87
CA ASP A 197 11.48 12.41 -4.96
C ASP A 197 11.15 12.19 -3.46
N HIS A 198 10.20 11.32 -3.14
CA HIS A 198 9.78 10.92 -1.80
C HIS A 198 9.97 9.44 -1.55
#